data_481ae1d6025e0c4c024fa83573ae91ba
#
_entry.id   481ae1d6025e0c4c024fa83573ae91ba
#
_cell.length_a   1.000
_cell.length_b   1.000
_cell.length_c   1.000
_cell.angle_alpha   90.00
_cell.angle_beta   90.00
_cell.angle_gamma   90.00
#
_symmetry.space_group_name_H-M   'P 1'
#
loop_
_entity.id
_entity.type
_entity.pdbx_description
1 polymer ?
#
loop_
_entity_poly.entity_id
_entity_poly.type
_entity_poly.pdbx_seq_one_letter_code
_entity_poly.pdbx_strand_id
1 'polypeptide(L)'
;DYILNKLAKKIILSVISMSAVLGTSALAADLSGWAVSDYQQANEAGLVSYSVVSNNLKDNITREEFCELAVNLYEKLTGEDMIEPEVSPFEDTDSMAVAQAYCYGMVSGTGDNTFTPDRLVTREEMAKMLVSTLTASEVNFNLSDGYDDADVVNVFEDSDEVSSWAKSSVITMLNYSLMSGVDDENFSPLGSTTREQAISSIN
;
A
#
# COMPACT_ATOMS: atom_id res chain seq x y z
N ASP A 1 -11.49 0.78 17.82
CA ASP A 1 -11.27 2.16 18.34
C ASP A 1 -9.86 2.43 18.89
N TYR A 2 -9.19 1.46 19.50
CA TYR A 2 -7.87 1.69 20.11
C TYR A 2 -6.73 1.74 19.06
N ILE A 3 -6.78 0.90 18.04
CA ILE A 3 -5.74 0.80 16.99
C ILE A 3 -5.89 1.91 15.97
N LEU A 4 -7.11 2.16 15.49
CA LEU A 4 -7.43 3.34 14.67
C LEU A 4 -7.03 4.64 15.37
N ASN A 5 -7.24 4.72 16.70
CA ASN A 5 -6.86 5.88 17.50
C ASN A 5 -5.33 5.98 17.69
N LYS A 6 -4.59 4.86 17.67
CA LYS A 6 -3.11 4.84 17.75
C LYS A 6 -2.47 5.15 16.40
N LEU A 7 -3.01 4.63 15.28
CA LEU A 7 -2.62 5.03 13.92
C LEU A 7 -2.96 6.52 13.67
N ALA A 8 -4.21 6.92 13.92
CA ALA A 8 -4.63 8.31 13.80
C ALA A 8 -3.83 9.25 14.70
N LYS A 9 -3.48 8.85 15.95
CA LYS A 9 -2.66 9.67 16.83
C LYS A 9 -1.19 9.72 16.40
N LYS A 10 -0.60 8.65 15.86
CA LYS A 10 0.76 8.71 15.30
C LYS A 10 0.82 9.57 14.03
N ILE A 11 -0.20 9.51 13.17
CA ILE A 11 -0.28 10.32 11.95
C ILE A 11 -0.61 11.79 12.27
N ILE A 12 -1.51 12.07 13.21
CA ILE A 12 -1.95 13.43 13.56
C ILE A 12 -0.89 14.21 14.36
N LEU A 13 0.00 13.56 15.11
CA LEU A 13 0.99 14.27 15.93
C LEU A 13 2.23 14.75 15.14
N SER A 14 2.37 14.43 13.85
CA SER A 14 3.48 14.91 13.01
C SER A 14 3.14 16.10 12.11
N VAL A 15 1.92 16.62 12.13
CA VAL A 15 1.47 17.70 11.27
C VAL A 15 1.54 19.06 11.97
N ILE A 16 2.74 19.55 12.26
CA ILE A 16 3.02 20.99 12.35
C ILE A 16 4.48 21.22 11.94
N SER A 17 4.73 21.26 10.64
CA SER A 17 5.78 22.11 10.10
C SER A 17 5.31 22.61 8.73
N MET A 18 4.85 23.85 8.73
CA MET A 18 4.44 24.60 7.56
C MET A 18 5.68 24.90 6.73
N SER A 19 5.91 24.12 5.69
CA SER A 19 6.87 24.43 4.62
C SER A 19 6.10 24.70 3.34
N ALA A 20 6.31 25.87 2.78
CA ALA A 20 5.62 26.38 1.62
C ALA A 20 5.79 25.48 0.40
N VAL A 21 4.67 24.89 -0.06
CA VAL A 21 4.62 24.11 -1.29
C VAL A 21 4.48 25.05 -2.49
N LEU A 22 5.58 25.35 -3.13
CA LEU A 22 5.58 25.93 -4.48
C LEU A 22 5.89 24.78 -5.46
N GLY A 23 4.86 24.16 -6.02
CA GLY A 23 5.06 23.11 -7.05
C GLY A 23 3.88 22.18 -7.31
N THR A 24 2.79 22.27 -6.55
CA THR A 24 1.70 21.26 -6.57
C THR A 24 0.65 21.43 -7.66
N SER A 25 0.65 22.49 -8.44
CA SER A 25 -0.48 22.80 -9.33
C SER A 25 -0.50 22.04 -10.66
N ALA A 26 0.60 21.43 -11.10
CA ALA A 26 0.63 20.71 -12.37
C ALA A 26 0.27 19.22 -12.21
N LEU A 27 0.68 18.57 -11.13
CA LEU A 27 0.37 17.16 -10.83
C LEU A 27 -1.07 16.93 -10.38
N ALA A 28 -1.65 17.88 -9.60
CA ALA A 28 -3.03 17.78 -9.14
C ALA A 28 -4.08 17.87 -10.28
N ALA A 29 -3.71 18.40 -11.45
CA ALA A 29 -4.61 18.52 -12.58
C ALA A 29 -4.95 17.18 -13.27
N ASP A 30 -4.19 16.12 -12.99
CA ASP A 30 -4.33 14.80 -13.65
C ASP A 30 -4.89 13.71 -12.74
N LEU A 31 -5.12 14.01 -11.45
CA LEU A 31 -5.73 13.10 -10.49
C LEU A 31 -7.25 12.99 -10.65
N SER A 32 -7.79 11.84 -10.28
CA SER A 32 -9.21 11.69 -10.06
C SER A 32 -9.65 12.56 -8.86
N GLY A 33 -10.82 13.19 -8.95
CA GLY A 33 -11.27 14.13 -7.91
C GLY A 33 -11.29 13.55 -6.50
N TRP A 34 -11.58 12.25 -6.37
CA TRP A 34 -11.57 11.52 -5.10
C TRP A 34 -10.16 11.35 -4.52
N ALA A 35 -9.13 11.24 -5.37
CA ALA A 35 -7.76 10.97 -4.95
C ALA A 35 -6.97 12.22 -4.53
N VAL A 36 -7.47 13.43 -4.83
CA VAL A 36 -6.73 14.69 -4.61
C VAL A 36 -6.35 14.87 -3.14
N SER A 37 -7.32 14.67 -2.24
CA SER A 37 -7.07 14.83 -0.79
C SER A 37 -6.06 13.84 -0.26
N ASP A 38 -6.21 12.57 -0.63
CA ASP A 38 -5.35 11.48 -0.18
C ASP A 38 -3.92 11.67 -0.69
N TYR A 39 -3.78 12.01 -1.97
CA TYR A 39 -2.49 12.35 -2.55
C TYR A 39 -1.80 13.50 -1.81
N GLN A 40 -2.52 14.59 -1.52
CA GLN A 40 -1.94 15.73 -0.81
C GLN A 40 -1.44 15.34 0.57
N GLN A 41 -2.24 14.59 1.34
CA GLN A 41 -1.87 14.12 2.67
C GLN A 41 -0.68 13.16 2.62
N ALA A 42 -0.70 12.17 1.73
CA ALA A 42 0.40 11.21 1.57
C ALA A 42 1.71 11.91 1.15
N ASN A 43 1.64 12.89 0.23
CA ASN A 43 2.80 13.66 -0.21
C ASN A 43 3.36 14.54 0.91
N GLU A 44 2.52 15.24 1.66
CA GLU A 44 2.91 16.03 2.83
C GLU A 44 3.50 15.17 3.94
N ALA A 45 3.01 13.94 4.09
CA ALA A 45 3.55 12.95 5.03
C ALA A 45 4.89 12.35 4.59
N GLY A 46 5.33 12.58 3.33
CA GLY A 46 6.56 12.00 2.77
C GLY A 46 6.40 10.53 2.36
N LEU A 47 5.17 10.06 2.13
CA LEU A 47 4.89 8.67 1.76
C LEU A 47 5.10 8.40 0.26
N VAL A 48 5.09 9.43 -0.58
CA VAL A 48 5.08 9.28 -2.03
C VAL A 48 6.47 9.56 -2.61
N SER A 49 7.04 8.57 -3.30
CA SER A 49 8.35 8.68 -3.94
C SER A 49 8.31 9.44 -5.26
N TYR A 50 9.46 10.01 -5.66
CA TYR A 50 9.59 10.76 -6.92
C TYR A 50 9.34 9.86 -8.14
N SER A 51 9.78 8.60 -8.12
CA SER A 51 9.57 7.63 -9.19
C SER A 51 8.07 7.42 -9.48
N VAL A 52 7.25 7.32 -8.44
CA VAL A 52 5.79 7.15 -8.56
C VAL A 52 5.15 8.42 -9.13
N VAL A 53 5.49 9.62 -8.61
CA VAL A 53 4.84 10.86 -9.05
C VAL A 53 5.35 11.39 -10.39
N SER A 54 6.49 10.91 -10.88
CA SER A 54 6.97 11.25 -12.22
C SER A 54 6.18 10.57 -13.34
N ASN A 55 5.37 9.59 -13.00
CA ASN A 55 4.48 8.86 -13.90
C ASN A 55 3.03 9.38 -13.79
N ASN A 56 2.19 9.00 -14.76
CA ASN A 56 0.76 9.28 -14.68
C ASN A 56 0.13 8.48 -13.53
N LEU A 57 -0.48 9.17 -12.56
CA LEU A 57 -1.04 8.55 -11.36
C LEU A 57 -2.29 7.71 -11.63
N LYS A 58 -2.96 7.90 -12.77
CA LYS A 58 -4.09 7.05 -13.20
C LYS A 58 -3.66 5.76 -13.86
N ASP A 59 -2.39 5.64 -14.26
CA ASP A 59 -1.87 4.38 -14.78
C ASP A 59 -1.59 3.39 -13.64
N ASN A 60 -1.54 2.11 -13.99
CA ASN A 60 -1.33 1.04 -13.02
C ASN A 60 0.08 1.11 -12.43
N ILE A 61 0.16 0.80 -11.13
CA ILE A 61 1.42 0.77 -10.38
C ILE A 61 2.16 -0.54 -10.62
N THR A 62 3.49 -0.46 -10.72
CA THR A 62 4.35 -1.65 -10.79
C THR A 62 4.68 -2.19 -9.40
N ARG A 63 5.19 -3.41 -9.34
CA ARG A 63 5.62 -4.04 -8.08
C ARG A 63 6.77 -3.29 -7.43
N GLU A 64 7.72 -2.78 -8.21
CA GLU A 64 8.84 -1.99 -7.71
C GLU A 64 8.37 -0.65 -7.13
N GLU A 65 7.54 0.09 -7.86
CA GLU A 65 6.96 1.34 -7.37
C GLU A 65 6.18 1.15 -6.07
N PHE A 66 5.47 0.01 -5.94
CA PHE A 66 4.75 -0.28 -4.70
C PHE A 66 5.70 -0.55 -3.53
N CYS A 67 6.86 -1.19 -3.76
CA CYS A 67 7.88 -1.37 -2.72
C CYS A 67 8.39 -0.04 -2.17
N GLU A 68 8.55 0.97 -3.02
CA GLU A 68 8.95 2.31 -2.57
C GLU A 68 7.91 2.93 -1.63
N LEU A 69 6.61 2.80 -1.97
CA LEU A 69 5.53 3.25 -1.08
C LEU A 69 5.52 2.47 0.23
N ALA A 70 5.77 1.16 0.18
CA ALA A 70 5.80 0.30 1.37
C ALA A 70 6.96 0.64 2.31
N VAL A 71 8.14 0.92 1.78
CA VAL A 71 9.31 1.37 2.54
C VAL A 71 9.02 2.70 3.23
N ASN A 72 8.54 3.70 2.47
CA ASN A 72 8.18 5.00 3.04
C ASN A 72 7.12 4.89 4.15
N LEU A 73 6.12 4.02 3.95
CA LEU A 73 5.09 3.76 4.95
C LEU A 73 5.68 3.14 6.22
N TYR A 74 6.55 2.15 6.09
CA TYR A 74 7.24 1.53 7.23
C TYR A 74 8.03 2.57 8.03
N GLU A 75 8.91 3.32 7.37
CA GLU A 75 9.76 4.34 8.00
C GLU A 75 8.93 5.43 8.68
N LYS A 76 7.81 5.80 8.05
CA LYS A 76 6.87 6.76 8.65
C LYS A 76 6.19 6.24 9.90
N LEU A 77 5.77 4.97 9.90
CA LEU A 77 5.05 4.36 11.02
C LEU A 77 5.96 4.05 12.20
N THR A 78 7.18 3.57 11.93
CA THR A 78 8.15 3.20 12.96
C THR A 78 8.98 4.38 13.44
N GLY A 79 9.26 5.33 12.55
CA GLY A 79 10.23 6.40 12.77
C GLY A 79 11.68 5.92 12.66
N GLU A 80 11.90 4.75 12.06
CA GLU A 80 13.20 4.11 11.89
C GLU A 80 13.47 3.92 10.40
N ASP A 81 14.67 4.24 9.95
CA ASP A 81 15.12 3.97 8.59
C ASP A 81 15.34 2.46 8.41
N MET A 82 14.95 1.93 7.26
CA MET A 82 15.20 0.53 6.94
C MET A 82 16.68 0.27 6.67
N ILE A 83 17.17 -0.88 7.15
CA ILE A 83 18.53 -1.33 6.86
C ILE A 83 18.66 -1.62 5.36
N GLU A 84 19.69 -1.06 4.74
CA GLU A 84 20.03 -1.33 3.35
C GLU A 84 20.77 -2.67 3.25
N PRO A 85 20.23 -3.68 2.55
CA PRO A 85 20.96 -4.91 2.28
C PRO A 85 22.13 -4.66 1.32
N GLU A 86 23.26 -5.33 1.55
CA GLU A 86 24.47 -5.17 0.72
C GLU A 86 24.28 -5.64 -0.73
N VAL A 87 23.37 -6.58 -0.96
CA VAL A 87 23.14 -7.20 -2.27
C VAL A 87 21.63 -7.42 -2.46
N SER A 88 21.14 -7.16 -3.67
CA SER A 88 19.77 -7.54 -4.02
C SER A 88 19.60 -9.08 -3.96
N PRO A 89 18.52 -9.60 -3.36
CA PRO A 89 18.21 -11.02 -3.39
C PRO A 89 17.69 -11.50 -4.77
N PHE A 90 17.47 -10.58 -5.70
CA PHE A 90 16.90 -10.84 -7.02
C PHE A 90 17.88 -10.49 -8.14
N GLU A 91 17.82 -11.28 -9.22
CA GLU A 91 18.70 -11.11 -10.38
C GLU A 91 18.16 -10.12 -11.42
N ASP A 92 16.87 -9.77 -11.31
CA ASP A 92 16.13 -8.95 -12.27
C ASP A 92 15.86 -7.51 -11.80
N THR A 93 16.37 -7.12 -10.61
CA THR A 93 16.31 -5.74 -10.11
C THR A 93 17.43 -5.44 -9.12
N ASP A 94 17.99 -4.25 -9.22
CA ASP A 94 18.92 -3.66 -8.26
C ASP A 94 18.23 -2.65 -7.31
N SER A 95 16.90 -2.59 -7.32
CA SER A 95 16.13 -1.66 -6.50
C SER A 95 16.35 -1.90 -5.01
N MET A 96 16.84 -0.88 -4.32
CA MET A 96 17.03 -0.92 -2.87
C MET A 96 15.70 -1.08 -2.15
N ALA A 97 14.65 -0.42 -2.60
CA ALA A 97 13.31 -0.54 -1.99
C ALA A 97 12.76 -1.97 -2.10
N VAL A 98 13.01 -2.66 -3.23
CA VAL A 98 12.64 -4.09 -3.38
C VAL A 98 13.42 -4.96 -2.41
N ALA A 99 14.74 -4.73 -2.31
CA ALA A 99 15.60 -5.51 -1.43
C ALA A 99 15.22 -5.30 0.05
N GLN A 100 14.97 -4.06 0.47
CA GLN A 100 14.50 -3.72 1.81
C GLN A 100 13.14 -4.37 2.10
N ALA A 101 12.15 -4.17 1.23
CA ALA A 101 10.80 -4.73 1.41
C ALA A 101 10.83 -6.27 1.52
N TYR A 102 11.70 -6.94 0.76
CA TYR A 102 11.89 -8.38 0.86
C TYR A 102 12.53 -8.80 2.19
N CYS A 103 13.61 -8.14 2.61
CA CYS A 103 14.30 -8.45 3.87
C CYS A 103 13.39 -8.29 5.10
N TYR A 104 12.46 -7.36 5.05
CA TYR A 104 11.48 -7.12 6.13
C TYR A 104 10.19 -7.96 5.95
N GLY A 105 10.13 -8.86 4.96
CA GLY A 105 9.00 -9.76 4.75
C GLY A 105 7.72 -9.09 4.23
N MET A 106 7.83 -7.89 3.67
CA MET A 106 6.69 -7.17 3.10
C MET A 106 6.28 -7.71 1.76
N VAL A 107 7.24 -8.23 0.98
CA VAL A 107 7.04 -8.79 -0.34
C VAL A 107 7.75 -10.13 -0.48
N SER A 108 7.39 -10.88 -1.52
CA SER A 108 8.04 -12.13 -1.92
C SER A 108 8.45 -12.06 -3.39
N GLY A 109 9.46 -12.84 -3.76
CA GLY A 109 9.80 -13.06 -5.16
C GLY A 109 8.71 -13.83 -5.91
N THR A 110 8.86 -13.89 -7.23
CA THR A 110 7.95 -14.63 -8.13
C THR A 110 8.46 -16.03 -8.48
N GLY A 111 9.65 -16.39 -8.02
CA GLY A 111 10.32 -17.66 -8.23
C GLY A 111 11.72 -17.47 -8.84
N ASP A 112 12.57 -18.48 -8.76
CA ASP A 112 13.90 -18.54 -9.42
C ASP A 112 14.76 -17.27 -9.26
N ASN A 113 14.82 -16.70 -8.04
CA ASN A 113 15.52 -15.45 -7.71
C ASN A 113 15.04 -14.24 -8.50
N THR A 114 13.78 -14.23 -8.94
CA THR A 114 13.19 -13.10 -9.67
C THR A 114 12.11 -12.39 -8.84
N PHE A 115 11.98 -11.08 -9.07
CA PHE A 115 10.97 -10.23 -8.45
C PHE A 115 9.89 -9.77 -9.45
N THR A 116 10.24 -9.68 -10.73
CA THR A 116 9.43 -9.09 -11.81
C THR A 116 9.01 -7.64 -11.50
N PRO A 117 9.99 -6.70 -11.40
CA PRO A 117 9.77 -5.33 -10.90
C PRO A 117 8.73 -4.54 -11.69
N ASP A 118 8.69 -4.70 -13.02
CA ASP A 118 7.79 -3.99 -13.93
C ASP A 118 6.37 -4.60 -14.01
N ARG A 119 6.14 -5.77 -13.38
CA ARG A 119 4.81 -6.38 -13.38
C ARG A 119 3.84 -5.53 -12.57
N LEU A 120 2.64 -5.35 -13.10
CA LEU A 120 1.57 -4.61 -12.44
C LEU A 120 1.08 -5.35 -11.19
N VAL A 121 0.71 -4.59 -10.17
CA VAL A 121 0.17 -5.11 -8.90
C VAL A 121 -1.33 -5.32 -9.05
N THR A 122 -1.82 -6.51 -8.70
CA THR A 122 -3.26 -6.75 -8.58
C THR A 122 -3.79 -6.27 -7.23
N ARG A 123 -5.11 -6.10 -7.12
CA ARG A 123 -5.72 -5.60 -5.87
C ARG A 123 -5.54 -6.56 -4.70
N GLU A 124 -5.63 -7.86 -4.94
CA GLU A 124 -5.36 -8.85 -3.88
C GLU A 124 -3.88 -8.90 -3.48
N GLU A 125 -2.95 -8.68 -4.43
CA GLU A 125 -1.53 -8.54 -4.13
C GLU A 125 -1.26 -7.28 -3.31
N MET A 126 -1.88 -6.15 -3.68
CA MET A 126 -1.78 -4.92 -2.90
C MET A 126 -2.25 -5.12 -1.47
N ALA A 127 -3.40 -5.78 -1.26
CA ALA A 127 -3.89 -6.10 0.07
C ALA A 127 -2.87 -6.92 0.87
N LYS A 128 -2.25 -7.93 0.25
CA LYS A 128 -1.21 -8.75 0.90
C LYS A 128 0.03 -7.95 1.25
N MET A 129 0.53 -7.14 0.32
CA MET A 129 1.73 -6.33 0.53
C MET A 129 1.51 -5.29 1.62
N LEU A 130 0.34 -4.62 1.65
CA LEU A 130 0.00 -3.65 2.71
C LEU A 130 -0.11 -4.31 4.08
N VAL A 131 -0.83 -5.42 4.22
CA VAL A 131 -0.91 -6.13 5.51
C VAL A 131 0.46 -6.57 5.99
N SER A 132 1.33 -7.05 5.07
CA SER A 132 2.69 -7.43 5.41
C SER A 132 3.53 -6.22 5.86
N THR A 133 3.41 -5.07 5.20
CA THR A 133 4.08 -3.81 5.57
C THR A 133 3.63 -3.33 6.95
N LEU A 134 2.32 -3.29 7.19
CA LEU A 134 1.76 -2.88 8.47
C LEU A 134 2.16 -3.85 9.61
N THR A 135 2.23 -5.14 9.33
CA THR A 135 2.72 -6.16 10.29
C THR A 135 4.20 -5.96 10.60
N ALA A 136 5.03 -5.72 9.59
CA ALA A 136 6.46 -5.41 9.77
C ALA A 136 6.66 -4.11 10.59
N SER A 137 5.74 -3.16 10.48
CA SER A 137 5.70 -1.91 11.26
C SER A 137 5.12 -2.08 12.68
N GLU A 138 4.95 -3.34 13.15
CA GLU A 138 4.35 -3.68 14.45
C GLU A 138 2.88 -3.22 14.61
N VAL A 139 2.18 -3.01 13.51
CA VAL A 139 0.73 -2.78 13.54
C VAL A 139 0.02 -4.11 13.75
N ASN A 140 -0.63 -4.25 14.90
CA ASN A 140 -1.38 -5.46 15.22
C ASN A 140 -2.85 -5.31 14.84
N PHE A 141 -3.31 -6.19 13.96
CA PHE A 141 -4.72 -6.31 13.60
C PHE A 141 -5.42 -7.27 14.56
N ASN A 142 -6.44 -6.78 15.27
CA ASN A 142 -7.23 -7.60 16.16
C ASN A 142 -8.41 -8.18 15.38
N LEU A 143 -8.20 -9.30 14.69
CA LEU A 143 -9.24 -10.00 13.91
C LEU A 143 -10.26 -10.75 14.80
N SER A 144 -10.10 -10.71 16.15
CA SER A 144 -10.92 -11.47 17.09
C SER A 144 -12.23 -10.78 17.51
N ASP A 145 -12.50 -9.56 17.10
CA ASP A 145 -13.64 -8.78 17.61
C ASP A 145 -14.95 -9.01 16.81
N GLY A 146 -15.23 -10.28 16.46
CA GLY A 146 -16.60 -10.70 16.15
C GLY A 146 -17.05 -10.54 14.69
N TYR A 147 -16.12 -10.31 13.76
CA TYR A 147 -16.41 -10.45 12.35
C TYR A 147 -16.07 -11.90 11.92
N ASP A 148 -17.09 -12.67 11.60
CA ASP A 148 -16.88 -13.96 10.93
C ASP A 148 -16.22 -13.67 9.59
N ASP A 149 -14.98 -14.17 9.41
CA ASP A 149 -14.08 -13.87 8.28
C ASP A 149 -14.73 -13.99 6.89
N ALA A 150 -15.81 -14.75 6.80
CA ALA A 150 -16.52 -14.97 5.56
C ALA A 150 -17.45 -13.81 5.15
N ASP A 151 -18.03 -13.07 6.10
CA ASP A 151 -19.14 -12.17 5.79
C ASP A 151 -18.70 -10.88 5.09
N VAL A 152 -17.49 -10.37 5.36
CA VAL A 152 -17.02 -9.11 4.78
C VAL A 152 -16.62 -9.25 3.31
N VAL A 153 -16.10 -10.40 2.91
CA VAL A 153 -15.74 -10.68 1.50
C VAL A 153 -16.95 -11.13 0.72
N ASN A 154 -17.88 -11.84 1.37
CA ASN A 154 -19.07 -12.38 0.72
C ASN A 154 -20.10 -11.32 0.29
N VAL A 155 -19.86 -10.03 0.60
CA VAL A 155 -20.67 -8.92 0.07
C VAL A 155 -20.40 -8.66 -1.40
N PHE A 156 -19.25 -9.11 -1.93
CA PHE A 156 -18.86 -8.94 -3.33
C PHE A 156 -19.22 -10.18 -4.14
N GLU A 157 -19.77 -9.97 -5.33
CA GLU A 157 -20.16 -11.06 -6.23
C GLU A 157 -18.96 -11.87 -6.74
N ASP A 158 -17.78 -11.24 -6.81
CA ASP A 158 -16.50 -11.83 -7.23
C ASP A 158 -15.63 -12.34 -6.05
N SER A 159 -16.22 -12.52 -4.88
CA SER A 159 -15.50 -12.95 -3.67
C SER A 159 -14.82 -14.32 -3.79
N ASP A 160 -15.31 -15.20 -4.65
CA ASP A 160 -14.75 -16.53 -4.95
C ASP A 160 -13.51 -16.46 -5.87
N GLU A 161 -13.30 -15.34 -6.56
CA GLU A 161 -12.10 -15.08 -7.34
C GLU A 161 -10.88 -14.70 -6.47
N VAL A 162 -11.09 -14.33 -5.19
CA VAL A 162 -9.99 -14.02 -4.29
C VAL A 162 -9.16 -15.26 -4.03
N SER A 163 -7.88 -15.20 -4.36
CA SER A 163 -6.93 -16.29 -4.14
C SER A 163 -6.85 -16.67 -2.66
N SER A 164 -6.75 -17.95 -2.37
CA SER A 164 -6.71 -18.47 -0.99
C SER A 164 -5.57 -17.86 -0.15
N TRP A 165 -4.43 -17.57 -0.76
CA TRP A 165 -3.27 -16.94 -0.10
C TRP A 165 -3.50 -15.46 0.24
N ALA A 166 -4.39 -14.76 -0.47
CA ALA A 166 -4.70 -13.35 -0.28
C ALA A 166 -5.91 -13.12 0.63
N LYS A 167 -6.75 -14.13 0.81
CA LYS A 167 -8.08 -14.01 1.43
C LYS A 167 -8.04 -13.32 2.80
N SER A 168 -7.15 -13.73 3.70
CA SER A 168 -7.04 -13.10 5.02
C SER A 168 -6.60 -11.64 4.95
N SER A 169 -5.74 -11.29 3.98
CA SER A 169 -5.29 -9.91 3.80
C SER A 169 -6.40 -9.02 3.22
N VAL A 170 -7.16 -9.51 2.25
CA VAL A 170 -8.31 -8.80 1.70
C VAL A 170 -9.35 -8.54 2.79
N ILE A 171 -9.69 -9.57 3.59
CA ILE A 171 -10.60 -9.44 4.74
C ILE A 171 -10.08 -8.38 5.72
N THR A 172 -8.79 -8.42 6.07
CA THR A 172 -8.19 -7.42 6.96
C THR A 172 -8.35 -6.01 6.41
N MET A 173 -8.00 -5.79 5.15
CA MET A 173 -8.07 -4.48 4.52
C MET A 173 -9.49 -3.93 4.46
N LEU A 174 -10.48 -4.79 4.19
CA LEU A 174 -11.90 -4.42 4.17
C LEU A 174 -12.42 -4.10 5.58
N ASN A 175 -12.12 -4.95 6.58
CA ASN A 175 -12.55 -4.76 7.97
C ASN A 175 -12.04 -3.44 8.57
N TYR A 176 -10.83 -3.05 8.22
CA TYR A 176 -10.24 -1.80 8.71
C TYR A 176 -10.51 -0.60 7.77
N SER A 177 -11.32 -0.79 6.72
CA SER A 177 -11.64 0.24 5.72
C SER A 177 -10.40 0.85 5.05
N LEU A 178 -9.32 0.07 4.95
CA LEU A 178 -8.08 0.46 4.26
C LEU A 178 -8.16 0.19 2.75
N MET A 179 -9.11 -0.65 2.34
CA MET A 179 -9.53 -0.86 0.95
C MET A 179 -11.04 -0.98 0.89
N SER A 180 -11.60 -0.74 -0.28
CA SER A 180 -13.02 -0.92 -0.60
C SER A 180 -13.17 -1.69 -1.91
N GLY A 181 -14.39 -2.05 -2.29
CA GLY A 181 -14.70 -2.53 -3.63
C GLY A 181 -14.37 -1.48 -4.72
N VAL A 182 -14.31 -1.93 -5.96
CA VAL A 182 -14.24 -1.01 -7.12
C VAL A 182 -15.62 -0.40 -7.40
N ASP A 183 -16.65 -1.10 -6.98
CA ASP A 183 -18.05 -0.67 -6.94
C ASP A 183 -18.78 -1.40 -5.79
N ASP A 184 -20.11 -1.25 -5.71
CA ASP A 184 -20.93 -1.85 -4.64
C ASP A 184 -21.00 -3.39 -4.71
N GLU A 185 -20.72 -3.99 -5.88
CA GLU A 185 -20.89 -5.41 -6.15
C GLU A 185 -19.54 -6.15 -6.28
N ASN A 186 -18.46 -5.45 -6.64
CA ASN A 186 -17.19 -6.10 -6.99
C ASN A 186 -16.00 -5.58 -6.19
N PHE A 187 -15.14 -6.50 -5.76
CA PHE A 187 -13.82 -6.22 -5.20
C PHE A 187 -12.75 -6.13 -6.30
N SER A 188 -12.89 -6.91 -7.38
CA SER A 188 -11.94 -7.05 -8.49
C SER A 188 -10.54 -7.53 -8.06
N PRO A 189 -10.41 -8.72 -7.43
CA PRO A 189 -9.16 -9.17 -6.80
C PRO A 189 -8.00 -9.25 -7.80
N LEU A 190 -8.26 -9.69 -9.02
CA LEU A 190 -7.28 -9.85 -10.10
C LEU A 190 -7.10 -8.59 -10.94
N GLY A 191 -7.91 -7.55 -10.71
CA GLY A 191 -7.79 -6.26 -11.38
C GLY A 191 -6.50 -5.53 -10.95
N SER A 192 -5.88 -4.82 -11.89
CA SER A 192 -4.69 -4.01 -11.61
C SER A 192 -5.04 -2.77 -10.79
N THR A 193 -4.11 -2.34 -9.94
CA THR A 193 -4.24 -1.15 -9.10
C THR A 193 -3.57 0.04 -9.76
N THR A 194 -4.20 1.22 -9.76
CA THR A 194 -3.57 2.46 -10.21
C THR A 194 -2.66 3.05 -9.12
N ARG A 195 -1.73 3.93 -9.52
CA ARG A 195 -0.85 4.65 -8.56
C ARG A 195 -1.66 5.48 -7.58
N GLU A 196 -2.71 6.18 -8.05
CA GLU A 196 -3.58 6.96 -7.16
C GLU A 196 -4.34 6.08 -6.15
N GLN A 197 -4.77 4.88 -6.53
CA GLN A 197 -5.38 3.91 -5.60
C GLN A 197 -4.37 3.38 -4.58
N ALA A 198 -3.15 3.08 -5.00
CA ALA A 198 -2.09 2.65 -4.09
C ALA A 198 -1.72 3.75 -3.08
N ILE A 199 -1.60 5.01 -3.54
CA ILE A 199 -1.34 6.16 -2.67
C ILE A 199 -2.48 6.37 -1.67
N SER A 200 -3.73 6.25 -2.11
CA SER A 200 -4.90 6.40 -1.22
C SER A 200 -4.94 5.31 -0.13
N SER A 201 -4.47 4.11 -0.43
CA SER A 201 -4.49 2.99 0.52
C SER A 201 -3.41 3.06 1.61
N ILE A 202 -2.40 3.92 1.46
CA ILE A 202 -1.32 4.13 2.45
C ILE A 202 -1.48 5.42 3.27
N ASN A 203 -2.55 6.19 3.06
CA ASN A 203 -2.77 7.50 3.68
C ASN A 203 -3.54 7.45 5.02
#